data_683b2cb4f058b0024d09dc4daeb31cef
#
_entry.id   683b2cb4f058b0024d09dc4daeb31cef
#
_cell.length_a   1.000
_cell.length_b   1.000
_cell.length_c   1.000
_cell.angle_alpha   90.00
_cell.angle_beta   90.00
_cell.angle_gamma   90.00
#
_symmetry.space_group_name_H-M   'P 1'
#
loop_
_entity.id
_entity.type
_entity.pdbx_description
1 polymer ?
#
loop_
_entity_poly.entity_id
_entity_poly.type
_entity_poly.pdbx_seq_one_letter_code
_entity_poly.pdbx_strand_id
1 'polypeptide(L)'
;MEEKQYTLSKAERLCSKKLIERLFAGGNKSFPAFPLRVVYMPLGIEDEGAEVSILVSVPKKRFKRAVKRNLVKRQVREAYRRNKYILLDALRQSENPKRMALAFIWLDSRLHSGDEVEHKMKKLLYHIAEEKLQ
;
A
#
# COMPACT_ATOMS: atom_id res chain seq x y z
N MET A 1 -0.25 -24.03 -12.03
CA MET A 1 -0.87 -22.94 -11.26
C MET A 1 0.01 -22.59 -10.09
N GLU A 2 0.42 -21.33 -10.04
CA GLU A 2 1.14 -20.87 -8.87
C GLU A 2 0.18 -20.72 -7.70
N GLU A 3 0.60 -21.23 -6.57
CA GLU A 3 -0.16 -21.12 -5.33
C GLU A 3 -0.04 -19.67 -4.81
N LYS A 4 -1.18 -19.05 -4.52
CA LYS A 4 -1.19 -17.69 -3.98
C LYS A 4 -0.62 -17.69 -2.57
N GLN A 5 0.32 -16.80 -2.32
CA GLN A 5 0.95 -16.64 -1.02
C GLN A 5 0.51 -15.33 -0.39
N TYR A 6 -0.06 -15.41 0.80
CA TYR A 6 -0.58 -14.26 1.54
C TYR A 6 0.39 -13.80 2.63
N THR A 7 1.68 -13.88 2.34
CA THR A 7 2.73 -13.37 3.23
C THR A 7 3.17 -11.98 2.76
N LEU A 8 3.77 -11.22 3.64
CA LEU A 8 4.39 -9.95 3.29
C LEU A 8 5.90 -10.13 3.42
N SER A 9 6.55 -10.43 2.29
CA SER A 9 7.99 -10.68 2.26
C SER A 9 8.78 -9.38 2.46
N LYS A 10 10.07 -9.52 2.74
CA LYS A 10 10.98 -8.38 2.90
C LYS A 10 11.01 -7.51 1.64
N ALA A 11 11.00 -8.14 0.46
CA ALA A 11 11.04 -7.42 -0.81
C ALA A 11 9.76 -6.60 -1.07
N GLU A 12 8.65 -7.00 -0.46
CA GLU A 12 7.38 -6.28 -0.60
C GLU A 12 7.29 -5.07 0.33
N ARG A 13 8.27 -4.88 1.21
CA ARG A 13 8.33 -3.71 2.09
C ARG A 13 9.22 -2.66 1.46
N LEU A 14 8.69 -1.46 1.29
CA LEU A 14 9.42 -0.36 0.69
C LEU A 14 10.40 0.21 1.71
N CYS A 15 11.71 -0.02 1.51
CA CYS A 15 12.75 0.41 2.42
C CYS A 15 13.72 1.40 1.79
N SER A 16 13.75 1.52 0.47
CA SER A 16 14.65 2.43 -0.22
C SER A 16 14.32 3.88 0.11
N LYS A 17 15.26 4.58 0.75
CA LYS A 17 15.10 6.00 1.09
C LYS A 17 14.83 6.85 -0.14
N LYS A 18 15.55 6.57 -1.23
CA LYS A 18 15.40 7.28 -2.50
C LYS A 18 13.99 7.12 -3.08
N LEU A 19 13.45 5.89 -3.06
CA LEU A 19 12.11 5.63 -3.56
C LEU A 19 11.05 6.25 -2.67
N ILE A 20 11.25 6.22 -1.36
CA ILE A 20 10.33 6.85 -0.40
C ILE A 20 10.29 8.37 -0.64
N GLU A 21 11.44 8.99 -0.83
CA GLU A 21 11.53 10.42 -1.13
C GLU A 21 10.80 10.76 -2.43
N ARG A 22 10.98 9.97 -3.48
CA ARG A 22 10.28 10.13 -4.75
C ARG A 22 8.77 10.01 -4.59
N LEU A 23 8.34 9.05 -3.80
CA LEU A 23 6.92 8.79 -3.58
C LEU A 23 6.22 9.98 -2.89
N PHE A 24 6.90 10.63 -1.96
CA PHE A 24 6.35 11.77 -1.23
C PHE A 24 6.75 13.14 -1.80
N ALA A 25 7.47 13.18 -2.91
CA ALA A 25 7.92 14.44 -3.50
C ALA A 25 6.81 15.27 -4.15
N GLY A 26 5.64 14.68 -4.34
CA GLY A 26 4.51 15.35 -5.00
C GLY A 26 4.37 14.94 -6.46
N GLY A 27 3.21 15.18 -7.04
CA GLY A 27 2.93 14.83 -8.41
C GLY A 27 2.53 13.39 -8.65
N ASN A 28 2.65 12.55 -7.64
CA ASN A 28 2.21 11.16 -7.73
C ASN A 28 0.70 11.05 -7.53
N LYS A 29 0.13 9.98 -8.08
CA LYS A 29 -1.29 9.73 -7.93
C LYS A 29 -1.63 9.36 -6.50
N SER A 30 -2.82 9.75 -6.06
CA SER A 30 -3.31 9.39 -4.74
C SER A 30 -4.81 9.19 -4.75
N PHE A 31 -5.30 8.42 -3.79
CA PHE A 31 -6.72 8.19 -3.64
C PHE A 31 -7.06 8.00 -2.16
N PRO A 32 -8.08 8.72 -1.64
CA PRO A 32 -8.47 8.58 -0.25
C PRO A 32 -9.57 7.55 -0.05
N ALA A 33 -9.48 6.82 1.04
CA ALA A 33 -10.57 6.02 1.59
C ALA A 33 -10.43 6.10 3.10
N PHE A 34 -10.93 7.19 3.68
CA PHE A 34 -10.76 7.50 5.10
C PHE A 34 -11.06 6.27 5.98
N PRO A 35 -10.21 5.90 6.95
CA PRO A 35 -9.09 6.70 7.50
C PRO A 35 -7.76 6.51 6.78
N LEU A 36 -7.75 5.92 5.59
CA LEU A 36 -6.55 5.70 4.79
C LEU A 36 -6.51 6.60 3.55
N ARG A 37 -5.30 6.84 3.09
CA ARG A 37 -5.01 7.40 1.78
C ARG A 37 -3.87 6.59 1.19
N VAL A 38 -3.95 6.27 -0.08
CA VAL A 38 -2.82 5.65 -0.78
C VAL A 38 -2.19 6.68 -1.72
N VAL A 39 -0.86 6.72 -1.72
CA VAL A 39 -0.08 7.45 -2.72
C VAL A 39 0.71 6.38 -3.47
N TYR A 40 0.74 6.45 -4.79
CA TYR A 40 1.37 5.38 -5.57
C TYR A 40 2.07 5.92 -6.80
N MET A 41 3.12 5.19 -7.21
CA MET A 41 3.89 5.53 -8.40
C MET A 41 4.39 4.25 -9.08
N PRO A 42 4.61 4.29 -10.40
CA PRO A 42 5.24 3.17 -11.10
C PRO A 42 6.72 3.10 -10.72
N LEU A 43 7.26 1.87 -10.73
CA LEU A 43 8.70 1.63 -10.55
C LEU A 43 9.31 1.29 -11.89
N GLY A 44 10.54 1.77 -12.11
CA GLY A 44 11.32 1.44 -13.30
C GLY A 44 12.07 0.12 -13.13
N ILE A 45 12.67 -0.34 -14.22
CA ILE A 45 13.44 -1.59 -14.25
C ILE A 45 14.62 -1.53 -13.26
N GLU A 46 15.20 -0.35 -13.07
CA GLU A 46 16.35 -0.14 -12.19
C GLU A 46 15.99 -0.07 -10.71
N ASP A 47 14.70 0.12 -10.40
CA ASP A 47 14.27 0.27 -9.02
C ASP A 47 14.18 -1.08 -8.33
N GLU A 48 14.64 -1.15 -7.09
CA GLU A 48 14.58 -2.36 -6.28
C GLU A 48 13.16 -2.62 -5.80
N GLY A 49 12.88 -3.88 -5.48
CA GLY A 49 11.63 -4.28 -4.85
C GLY A 49 10.89 -5.36 -5.61
N ALA A 50 9.76 -5.74 -5.06
CA ALA A 50 8.84 -6.72 -5.65
C ALA A 50 7.94 -6.04 -6.70
N GLU A 51 6.99 -6.80 -7.24
CA GLU A 51 5.99 -6.26 -8.17
C GLU A 51 5.25 -5.08 -7.54
N VAL A 52 4.90 -5.21 -6.26
CA VAL A 52 4.32 -4.13 -5.46
C VAL A 52 5.07 -4.06 -4.15
N SER A 53 5.61 -2.90 -3.84
CA SER A 53 6.29 -2.64 -2.57
C SER A 53 5.49 -1.61 -1.80
N ILE A 54 5.28 -1.84 -0.51
CA ILE A 54 4.42 -0.98 0.31
C ILE A 54 5.16 -0.35 1.48
N LEU A 55 4.68 0.82 1.87
CA LEU A 55 5.06 1.54 3.08
C LEU A 55 3.78 1.93 3.81
N VAL A 56 3.80 1.82 5.13
CA VAL A 56 2.69 2.33 5.95
C VAL A 56 3.20 3.49 6.79
N SER A 57 2.53 4.63 6.68
CA SER A 57 2.88 5.84 7.42
C SER A 57 1.76 6.21 8.39
N VAL A 58 2.11 6.30 9.68
CA VAL A 58 1.22 6.80 10.72
C VAL A 58 1.89 8.00 11.35
N PRO A 59 1.49 9.24 10.97
CA PRO A 59 2.14 10.44 11.49
C PRO A 59 2.06 10.55 13.01
N LYS A 60 3.13 11.05 13.63
CA LYS A 60 3.19 11.23 15.09
C LYS A 60 2.06 12.10 15.63
N LYS A 61 1.60 13.05 14.84
CA LYS A 61 0.49 13.93 15.25
C LYS A 61 -0.84 13.18 15.46
N ARG A 62 -0.97 11.99 14.88
CA ARG A 62 -2.19 11.18 15.03
C ARG A 62 -2.24 10.46 16.36
N PHE A 63 -1.09 9.88 16.76
CA PHE A 63 -0.95 9.17 18.02
C PHE A 63 0.41 9.47 18.62
N LYS A 64 0.45 10.05 19.80
CA LYS A 64 1.70 10.38 20.48
C LYS A 64 2.50 9.13 20.83
N ARG A 65 1.81 8.05 21.24
CA ARG A 65 2.48 6.83 21.69
C ARG A 65 2.80 5.90 20.53
N ALA A 66 4.04 5.43 20.51
CA ALA A 66 4.51 4.51 19.48
C ALA A 66 3.70 3.20 19.45
N VAL A 67 3.22 2.74 20.60
CA VAL A 67 2.42 1.51 20.71
C VAL A 67 1.19 1.58 19.81
N LYS A 68 0.47 2.70 19.85
CA LYS A 68 -0.73 2.87 19.02
C LYS A 68 -0.38 3.00 17.54
N ARG A 69 0.70 3.72 17.22
CA ARG A 69 1.15 3.82 15.83
C ARG A 69 1.53 2.44 15.27
N ASN A 70 2.22 1.64 16.07
CA ASN A 70 2.62 0.30 15.65
C ASN A 70 1.42 -0.63 15.48
N LEU A 71 0.40 -0.49 16.32
CA LEU A 71 -0.85 -1.23 16.18
C LEU A 71 -1.53 -0.93 14.84
N VAL A 72 -1.65 0.36 14.50
CA VAL A 72 -2.25 0.79 13.23
C VAL A 72 -1.43 0.27 12.05
N LYS A 73 -0.11 0.40 12.10
CA LYS A 73 0.77 -0.13 11.04
C LYS A 73 0.54 -1.62 10.82
N ARG A 74 0.42 -2.39 11.91
CA ARG A 74 0.16 -3.83 11.84
C ARG A 74 -1.19 -4.10 11.18
N GLN A 75 -2.23 -3.38 11.57
CA GLN A 75 -3.56 -3.55 10.99
C GLN A 75 -3.56 -3.27 9.49
N VAL A 76 -2.89 -2.20 9.06
CA VAL A 76 -2.82 -1.83 7.65
C VAL A 76 -2.04 -2.87 6.84
N ARG A 77 -0.88 -3.30 7.36
CA ARG A 77 -0.08 -4.36 6.70
C ARG A 77 -0.87 -5.66 6.58
N GLU A 78 -1.61 -6.02 7.62
CA GLU A 78 -2.42 -7.24 7.64
C GLU A 78 -3.53 -7.16 6.61
N ALA A 79 -4.22 -6.02 6.52
CA ALA A 79 -5.27 -5.79 5.54
C ALA A 79 -4.71 -5.89 4.11
N TYR A 80 -3.54 -5.31 3.86
CA TYR A 80 -2.87 -5.42 2.56
C TYR A 80 -2.49 -6.86 2.25
N ARG A 81 -1.86 -7.54 3.20
CA ARG A 81 -1.42 -8.93 3.02
C ARG A 81 -2.56 -9.83 2.58
N ARG A 82 -3.71 -9.68 3.20
CA ARG A 82 -4.89 -10.50 2.90
C ARG A 82 -5.53 -10.18 1.55
N ASN A 83 -5.38 -8.96 1.08
CA ASN A 83 -6.10 -8.47 -0.11
C ASN A 83 -5.19 -8.09 -1.28
N LYS A 84 -3.89 -8.32 -1.16
CA LYS A 84 -2.90 -7.86 -2.16
C LYS A 84 -3.14 -8.40 -3.57
N TYR A 85 -3.75 -9.57 -3.72
CA TYR A 85 -3.98 -10.15 -5.04
C TYR A 85 -5.05 -9.41 -5.84
N ILE A 86 -5.85 -8.56 -5.22
CA ILE A 86 -6.74 -7.65 -5.95
C ILE A 86 -5.90 -6.82 -6.93
N LEU A 87 -4.78 -6.30 -6.46
CA LEU A 87 -3.88 -5.50 -7.29
C LEU A 87 -2.91 -6.36 -8.08
N LEU A 88 -2.28 -7.35 -7.46
CA LEU A 88 -1.29 -8.19 -8.12
C LEU A 88 -1.85 -8.92 -9.34
N ASP A 89 -3.05 -9.50 -9.22
CA ASP A 89 -3.67 -10.20 -10.35
C ASP A 89 -3.97 -9.24 -11.50
N ALA A 90 -4.45 -8.03 -11.19
CA ALA A 90 -4.72 -7.02 -12.20
C ALA A 90 -3.44 -6.59 -12.94
N LEU A 91 -2.34 -6.40 -12.20
CA LEU A 91 -1.06 -6.03 -12.80
C LEU A 91 -0.50 -7.14 -13.68
N ARG A 92 -0.64 -8.39 -13.24
CA ARG A 92 -0.12 -9.56 -13.98
C ARG A 92 -0.91 -9.83 -15.25
N GLN A 93 -2.19 -9.46 -15.29
CA GLN A 93 -3.05 -9.62 -16.48
C GLN A 93 -2.89 -8.48 -17.47
N SER A 94 -2.24 -7.40 -17.09
CA SER A 94 -2.00 -6.26 -17.97
C SER A 94 -1.01 -6.63 -19.09
N GLU A 95 -1.21 -6.10 -20.30
CA GLU A 95 -0.29 -6.31 -21.42
C GLU A 95 1.11 -5.78 -21.11
N ASN A 96 1.19 -4.70 -20.35
CA ASN A 96 2.44 -4.10 -19.94
C ASN A 96 2.48 -4.03 -18.42
N PRO A 97 2.73 -5.17 -17.74
CA PRO A 97 2.73 -5.19 -16.29
C PRO A 97 3.80 -4.25 -15.73
N LYS A 98 3.39 -3.37 -14.84
CA LYS A 98 4.27 -2.41 -14.19
C LYS A 98 4.43 -2.76 -12.72
N ARG A 99 5.63 -2.56 -12.21
CA ARG A 99 5.85 -2.63 -10.78
C ARG A 99 5.45 -1.29 -10.16
N MET A 100 5.03 -1.32 -8.91
CA MET A 100 4.52 -0.13 -8.22
C MET A 100 5.06 -0.01 -6.81
N ALA A 101 5.16 1.23 -6.34
CA ALA A 101 5.37 1.54 -4.93
C ALA A 101 4.11 2.22 -4.39
N LEU A 102 3.64 1.78 -3.23
CA LEU A 102 2.46 2.32 -2.58
C LEU A 102 2.81 2.78 -1.16
N ALA A 103 2.30 3.94 -0.77
CA ALA A 103 2.34 4.38 0.61
C ALA A 103 0.91 4.51 1.12
N PHE A 104 0.61 3.77 2.19
CA PHE A 104 -0.68 3.89 2.88
C PHE A 104 -0.48 4.84 4.04
N ILE A 105 -1.25 5.93 4.07
CA ILE A 105 -1.13 6.98 5.08
C ILE A 105 -2.38 6.97 5.94
N TRP A 106 -2.18 6.94 7.26
CA TRP A 106 -3.28 7.01 8.22
C TRP A 106 -3.68 8.46 8.46
N LEU A 107 -4.98 8.76 8.39
CA LEU A 107 -5.51 10.12 8.41
C LEU A 107 -6.30 10.47 9.67
N ASP A 108 -6.48 9.53 10.60
CA ASP A 108 -7.31 9.74 11.79
C ASP A 108 -6.48 9.66 13.07
N SER A 109 -6.96 10.32 14.10
CA SER A 109 -6.38 10.24 15.44
C SER A 109 -7.09 9.20 16.31
N ARG A 110 -7.97 8.40 15.71
CA ARG A 110 -8.71 7.32 16.34
C ARG A 110 -8.32 5.99 15.74
N LEU A 111 -8.45 4.95 16.57
CA LEU A 111 -8.31 3.58 16.10
C LEU A 111 -9.62 3.15 15.42
N HIS A 112 -9.51 2.29 14.42
CA HIS A 112 -10.63 1.70 13.72
C HIS A 112 -10.59 0.19 13.86
N SER A 113 -11.71 -0.49 13.63
CA SER A 113 -11.74 -1.95 13.68
C SER A 113 -10.94 -2.54 12.51
N GLY A 114 -10.48 -3.77 12.69
CA GLY A 114 -9.80 -4.48 11.60
C GLY A 114 -10.68 -4.62 10.38
N ASP A 115 -11.97 -4.85 10.56
CA ASP A 115 -12.93 -4.97 9.46
C ASP A 115 -13.07 -3.68 8.67
N GLU A 116 -13.10 -2.53 9.35
CA GLU A 116 -13.15 -1.24 8.67
C GLU A 116 -11.88 -0.98 7.87
N VAL A 117 -10.72 -1.24 8.47
CA VAL A 117 -9.44 -1.06 7.80
C VAL A 117 -9.37 -1.94 6.55
N GLU A 118 -9.79 -3.21 6.67
CA GLU A 118 -9.81 -4.14 5.55
C GLU A 118 -10.75 -3.68 4.44
N HIS A 119 -11.94 -3.21 4.80
CA HIS A 119 -12.90 -2.70 3.83
C HIS A 119 -12.34 -1.51 3.04
N LYS A 120 -11.70 -0.59 3.73
CA LYS A 120 -11.07 0.58 3.08
C LYS A 120 -9.87 0.18 2.24
N MET A 121 -9.08 -0.78 2.72
CA MET A 121 -7.97 -1.32 1.95
C MET A 121 -8.44 -1.90 0.61
N LYS A 122 -9.52 -2.67 0.62
CA LYS A 122 -10.10 -3.21 -0.62
C LYS A 122 -10.48 -2.10 -1.59
N LYS A 123 -11.11 -1.03 -1.10
CA LYS A 123 -11.46 0.12 -1.95
C LYS A 123 -10.24 0.73 -2.61
N LEU A 124 -9.15 0.89 -1.86
CA LEU A 124 -7.93 1.46 -2.40
C LEU A 124 -7.33 0.57 -3.47
N LEU A 125 -7.25 -0.73 -3.21
CA LEU A 125 -6.65 -1.69 -4.14
C LEU A 125 -7.48 -1.84 -5.41
N TYR A 126 -8.80 -1.89 -5.31
CA TYR A 126 -9.69 -1.93 -6.47
C TYR A 126 -9.57 -0.67 -7.31
N HIS A 127 -9.46 0.50 -6.68
CA HIS A 127 -9.29 1.75 -7.40
C HIS A 127 -8.04 1.73 -8.28
N ILE A 128 -6.91 1.30 -7.70
CA ILE A 128 -5.65 1.22 -8.45
C ILE A 128 -5.74 0.16 -9.55
N ALA A 129 -6.33 -0.99 -9.24
CA ALA A 129 -6.48 -2.09 -10.21
C ALA A 129 -7.33 -1.66 -11.41
N GLU A 130 -8.46 -1.00 -11.16
CA GLU A 130 -9.35 -0.52 -12.22
C GLU A 130 -8.67 0.52 -13.12
N GLU A 131 -7.90 1.42 -12.52
CA GLU A 131 -7.15 2.42 -13.26
C GLU A 131 -6.12 1.79 -14.19
N LYS A 132 -5.48 0.70 -13.74
CA LYS A 132 -4.46 0.02 -14.54
C LYS A 132 -5.04 -0.83 -15.67
N LEU A 133 -6.31 -1.22 -15.57
CA LEU A 133 -6.98 -2.00 -16.60
C LEU A 133 -7.51 -1.16 -17.76
N GLN A 134 -7.50 0.16 -17.62
CA GLN A 134 -7.95 1.09 -18.66
C GLN A 134 -6.83 1.46 -19.62
#